data_5e84b67ec6502fc8faa8996d576ec341
#
_entry.id   5e84b67ec6502fc8faa8996d576ec341
#
_cell.length_a   1.000
_cell.length_b   1.000
_cell.length_c   1.000
_cell.angle_alpha   90.00
_cell.angle_beta   90.00
_cell.angle_gamma   90.00
#
_symmetry.space_group_name_H-M   'P 1'
#
loop_
_entity.id
_entity.type
_entity.pdbx_description
1 polymer ?
#
loop_
_entity_poly.entity_id
_entity_poly.type
_entity_poly.pdbx_seq_one_letter_code
_entity_poly.pdbx_strand_id
1 'polypeptide(L)'
;LAPFPSCAITQFSAKPDLAAQVDVPAGFELETEAVRGQSCRYRTTSPLTLWPVKLESARLTGLPFTAPVNTLANGAVAVLRLVFTTLNPDVKFSQLGMDRLRLFLRGGQAAALQLYELLAAHTLGVALADTPGDLAPVLLPASAVQEVGFAPEEALLPWPARSFEGFRLLSEYFAFPQKFMFLDLAGLGAKTLVQESNRLEVFLYLDRTSAELERGVDANMFALGCTPMVNLFAQRCEPVALDHTTTEYRVLPDARRASVTEVWSVSSLREVRQDGTSPVSYTHLRAHETVLDL
;
A
#
# COMPACT_ATOMS: atom_id res chain seq x y z
N LEU A 1 1.47 15.57 22.23
CA LEU A 1 1.46 14.87 20.94
C LEU A 1 1.31 13.37 21.24
N ALA A 2 0.28 12.74 20.70
CA ALA A 2 0.16 11.28 20.80
C ALA A 2 1.31 10.61 20.03
N PRO A 3 1.88 9.51 20.54
CA PRO A 3 2.93 8.79 19.83
C PRO A 3 2.38 8.22 18.51
N PHE A 4 3.20 8.25 17.47
CA PHE A 4 2.85 7.64 16.18
C PHE A 4 3.17 6.15 16.25
N PRO A 5 2.22 5.25 15.95
CA PRO A 5 2.46 3.81 15.97
C PRO A 5 3.52 3.40 14.95
N SER A 6 4.21 2.29 15.21
CA SER A 6 5.14 1.72 14.24
C SER A 6 4.43 1.33 12.95
N CYS A 7 5.01 1.72 11.81
CA CYS A 7 4.53 1.41 10.48
C CYS A 7 5.58 0.66 9.68
N ALA A 8 5.14 -0.18 8.75
CA ALA A 8 6.00 -0.86 7.81
C ALA A 8 5.25 -1.17 6.50
N ILE A 9 5.98 -1.54 5.47
CA ILE A 9 5.41 -2.12 4.26
C ILE A 9 5.50 -3.64 4.37
N THR A 10 4.36 -4.32 4.25
CA THR A 10 4.32 -5.78 4.14
C THR A 10 4.18 -6.19 2.68
N GLN A 11 4.80 -7.30 2.32
CA GLN A 11 4.69 -7.91 1.00
C GLN A 11 4.05 -9.28 1.12
N PHE A 12 2.93 -9.48 0.44
CA PHE A 12 2.29 -10.78 0.27
C PHE A 12 2.77 -11.40 -1.03
N SER A 13 3.14 -12.66 -0.98
CA SER A 13 3.55 -13.42 -2.16
C SER A 13 2.43 -14.36 -2.58
N ALA A 14 2.03 -14.29 -3.84
CA ALA A 14 1.11 -15.26 -4.40
C ALA A 14 1.80 -16.64 -4.52
N LYS A 15 1.05 -17.70 -4.24
CA LYS A 15 1.54 -19.07 -4.43
C LYS A 15 1.66 -19.36 -5.93
N PRO A 16 2.63 -20.22 -6.35
CA PRO A 16 2.83 -20.53 -7.76
C PRO A 16 1.62 -21.17 -8.47
N ASP A 17 0.76 -21.85 -7.72
CA ASP A 17 -0.46 -22.51 -8.20
C ASP A 17 -1.69 -21.58 -8.23
N LEU A 18 -1.53 -20.33 -7.84
CA LEU A 18 -2.62 -19.36 -7.88
C LEU A 18 -3.04 -19.09 -9.32
N ALA A 19 -4.30 -19.39 -9.63
CA ALA A 19 -4.87 -19.19 -10.97
C ALA A 19 -5.72 -17.92 -11.09
N ALA A 20 -6.17 -17.36 -9.96
CA ALA A 20 -7.05 -16.20 -9.89
C ALA A 20 -6.55 -15.19 -8.82
N GLN A 21 -7.13 -14.02 -8.81
CA GLN A 21 -6.82 -13.00 -7.81
C GLN A 21 -7.20 -13.43 -6.38
N VAL A 22 -6.49 -12.86 -5.40
CA VAL A 22 -6.84 -12.97 -3.97
C VAL A 22 -6.89 -11.57 -3.38
N ASP A 23 -8.02 -11.23 -2.76
CA ASP A 23 -8.19 -9.94 -2.11
C ASP A 23 -7.82 -10.03 -0.62
N VAL A 24 -6.94 -9.14 -0.19
CA VAL A 24 -6.57 -8.93 1.21
C VAL A 24 -7.25 -7.64 1.67
N PRO A 25 -8.19 -7.70 2.62
CA PRO A 25 -8.89 -6.50 3.08
C PRO A 25 -7.98 -5.58 3.89
N ALA A 26 -8.37 -4.31 4.00
CA ALA A 26 -7.84 -3.43 5.02
C ALA A 26 -8.19 -3.97 6.41
N GLY A 27 -7.29 -3.82 7.38
CA GLY A 27 -7.48 -4.37 8.71
C GLY A 27 -7.10 -5.85 8.86
N PHE A 28 -6.54 -6.48 7.82
CA PHE A 28 -6.02 -7.85 7.92
C PHE A 28 -4.90 -7.91 8.96
N GLU A 29 -5.06 -8.75 9.97
CA GLU A 29 -4.12 -8.88 11.08
C GLU A 29 -2.92 -9.74 10.72
N LEU A 30 -1.74 -9.28 11.15
CA LEU A 30 -0.44 -9.90 10.95
C LEU A 30 0.31 -9.96 12.27
N GLU A 31 1.08 -11.00 12.47
CA GLU A 31 2.02 -11.09 13.59
C GLU A 31 3.44 -11.26 13.07
N THR A 32 4.38 -10.56 13.73
CA THR A 32 5.81 -10.77 13.45
C THR A 32 6.32 -12.03 14.15
N GLU A 33 7.47 -12.50 13.73
CA GLU A 33 8.25 -13.41 14.57
C GLU A 33 8.52 -12.77 15.94
N ALA A 34 8.65 -13.61 16.96
CA ALA A 34 8.88 -13.10 18.30
C ALA A 34 10.28 -12.46 18.42
N VAL A 35 10.31 -11.19 18.81
CA VAL A 35 11.53 -10.46 19.17
C VAL A 35 11.59 -10.40 20.70
N ARG A 36 12.63 -10.95 21.30
CA ARG A 36 12.77 -11.05 22.79
C ARG A 36 11.57 -11.72 23.48
N GLY A 37 11.00 -12.73 22.81
CA GLY A 37 9.86 -13.48 23.34
C GLY A 37 8.49 -12.80 23.16
N GLN A 38 8.42 -11.70 22.43
CA GLN A 38 7.18 -10.95 22.16
C GLN A 38 6.99 -10.79 20.65
N SER A 39 5.83 -11.18 20.13
CA SER A 39 5.40 -10.85 18.76
C SER A 39 4.73 -9.49 18.71
N CYS A 40 4.97 -8.74 17.65
CA CYS A 40 4.26 -7.50 17.38
C CYS A 40 3.07 -7.79 16.46
N ARG A 41 1.91 -7.19 16.78
CA ARG A 41 0.68 -7.34 16.01
C ARG A 41 0.51 -6.11 15.13
N TYR A 42 0.33 -6.35 13.84
CA TYR A 42 0.08 -5.32 12.84
C TYR A 42 -1.25 -5.57 12.15
N ARG A 43 -1.77 -4.55 11.49
CA ARG A 43 -2.88 -4.68 10.55
C ARG A 43 -2.57 -3.91 9.27
N THR A 44 -3.06 -4.41 8.14
CA THR A 44 -3.00 -3.66 6.87
C THR A 44 -3.86 -2.41 6.96
N THR A 45 -3.42 -1.32 6.32
CA THR A 45 -4.17 -0.05 6.33
C THR A 45 -5.01 0.14 5.07
N SER A 46 -4.61 -0.49 3.96
CA SER A 46 -5.30 -0.40 2.68
C SER A 46 -5.58 -1.79 2.11
N PRO A 47 -6.66 -1.98 1.35
CA PRO A 47 -6.92 -3.24 0.68
C PRO A 47 -5.88 -3.48 -0.41
N LEU A 48 -5.63 -4.75 -0.69
CA LEU A 48 -4.70 -5.21 -1.70
C LEU A 48 -5.30 -6.36 -2.48
N THR A 49 -5.22 -6.30 -3.81
CA THR A 49 -5.50 -7.45 -4.68
C THR A 49 -4.18 -8.09 -5.12
N LEU A 50 -4.00 -9.35 -4.79
CA LEU A 50 -2.87 -10.16 -5.24
C LEU A 50 -3.23 -10.80 -6.57
N TRP A 51 -2.47 -10.43 -7.59
CA TRP A 51 -2.56 -11.04 -8.91
C TRP A 51 -1.53 -12.16 -9.04
N PRO A 52 -1.82 -13.24 -9.78
CA PRO A 52 -0.89 -14.33 -10.04
C PRO A 52 0.16 -13.93 -11.09
N VAL A 53 0.82 -12.81 -10.86
CA VAL A 53 1.83 -12.25 -11.77
C VAL A 53 3.12 -11.92 -11.04
N LYS A 54 4.24 -11.97 -11.74
CA LYS A 54 5.54 -11.51 -11.27
C LYS A 54 6.15 -10.53 -12.27
N LEU A 55 6.93 -9.60 -11.77
CA LEU A 55 7.81 -8.76 -12.59
C LEU A 55 9.10 -9.52 -12.86
N GLU A 56 9.36 -9.81 -14.13
CA GLU A 56 10.55 -10.55 -14.58
C GLU A 56 11.74 -9.60 -14.80
N SER A 57 11.49 -8.44 -15.42
CA SER A 57 12.51 -7.45 -15.64
C SER A 57 11.93 -6.03 -15.68
N ALA A 58 12.76 -5.06 -15.31
CA ALA A 58 12.50 -3.64 -15.47
C ALA A 58 13.76 -2.96 -15.99
N ARG A 59 13.61 -2.06 -16.96
CA ARG A 59 14.74 -1.32 -17.51
C ARG A 59 14.30 0.05 -18.02
N LEU A 60 15.00 1.08 -17.57
CA LEU A 60 14.90 2.42 -18.09
C LEU A 60 15.98 2.62 -19.16
N THR A 61 15.62 3.13 -20.32
CA THR A 61 16.54 3.35 -21.45
C THR A 61 16.25 4.69 -22.08
N GLY A 62 17.26 5.55 -22.18
CA GLY A 62 17.23 6.78 -22.96
C GLY A 62 17.39 6.52 -24.46
N LEU A 63 17.40 7.59 -25.24
CA LEU A 63 17.58 7.49 -26.69
C LEU A 63 19.00 6.96 -27.07
N PRO A 64 19.09 6.03 -28.05
CA PRO A 64 18.00 5.34 -28.74
C PRO A 64 17.42 4.18 -27.92
N PHE A 65 16.11 4.09 -27.80
CA PHE A 65 15.43 3.00 -27.12
C PHE A 65 14.68 2.08 -28.10
N THR A 66 14.38 0.85 -27.68
CA THR A 66 13.58 -0.10 -28.42
C THR A 66 12.23 -0.27 -27.73
N ALA A 67 11.15 0.17 -28.40
CA ALA A 67 9.78 0.10 -27.93
C ALA A 67 8.82 0.06 -29.14
N PRO A 68 7.55 -0.38 -28.96
CA PRO A 68 6.56 -0.35 -30.03
C PRO A 68 6.40 1.03 -30.65
N VAL A 69 6.38 1.08 -31.98
CA VAL A 69 6.25 2.36 -32.71
C VAL A 69 4.81 2.85 -32.61
N ASN A 70 4.63 4.03 -32.03
CA ASN A 70 3.32 4.66 -31.87
C ASN A 70 3.47 6.17 -31.70
N THR A 71 2.34 6.90 -31.57
CA THR A 71 2.33 8.36 -31.44
C THR A 71 2.98 8.89 -30.17
N LEU A 72 3.01 8.09 -29.08
CA LEU A 72 3.65 8.47 -27.80
C LEU A 72 5.19 8.53 -27.94
N ALA A 73 5.76 7.69 -28.82
CA ALA A 73 7.20 7.66 -29.03
C ALA A 73 7.78 8.96 -29.60
N ASN A 74 6.96 9.76 -30.31
CA ASN A 74 7.42 10.99 -30.99
C ASN A 74 7.87 12.10 -30.01
N GLY A 75 7.42 12.09 -28.76
CA GLY A 75 7.82 13.07 -27.74
C GLY A 75 8.68 12.47 -26.63
N ALA A 76 8.91 11.18 -26.68
CA ALA A 76 9.63 10.47 -25.61
C ALA A 76 11.15 10.59 -25.78
N VAL A 77 11.85 10.85 -24.69
CA VAL A 77 13.31 10.83 -24.61
C VAL A 77 13.84 9.58 -23.90
N ALA A 78 12.95 8.85 -23.21
CA ALA A 78 13.24 7.57 -22.56
C ALA A 78 12.01 6.69 -22.48
N VAL A 79 12.23 5.42 -22.24
CA VAL A 79 11.19 4.42 -22.01
C VAL A 79 11.57 3.55 -20.81
N LEU A 80 10.64 3.40 -19.88
CA LEU A 80 10.68 2.35 -18.88
C LEU A 80 9.93 1.13 -19.41
N ARG A 81 10.64 0.04 -19.62
CA ARG A 81 10.08 -1.27 -19.99
C ARG A 81 9.96 -2.14 -18.76
N LEU A 82 8.74 -2.60 -18.47
CA LEU A 82 8.43 -3.57 -17.43
C LEU A 82 7.94 -4.85 -18.10
N VAL A 83 8.50 -5.99 -17.74
CA VAL A 83 8.11 -7.29 -18.28
C VAL A 83 7.47 -8.10 -17.18
N PHE A 84 6.18 -8.40 -17.34
CA PHE A 84 5.42 -9.23 -16.42
C PHE A 84 5.18 -10.61 -17.01
N THR A 85 5.15 -11.63 -16.15
CA THR A 85 4.75 -12.98 -16.51
C THR A 85 3.75 -13.51 -15.47
N THR A 86 2.82 -14.34 -15.91
CA THR A 86 1.93 -15.06 -15.01
C THR A 86 2.72 -16.10 -14.23
N LEU A 87 2.30 -16.41 -13.01
CA LEU A 87 2.92 -17.43 -12.17
C LEU A 87 2.69 -18.84 -12.74
N ASN A 88 1.48 -19.09 -13.26
CA ASN A 88 1.15 -20.30 -13.99
C ASN A 88 1.27 -20.01 -15.49
N PRO A 89 2.17 -20.69 -16.23
CA PRO A 89 2.38 -20.48 -17.67
C PRO A 89 1.14 -20.72 -18.54
N ASP A 90 0.18 -21.50 -18.07
CA ASP A 90 -1.05 -21.82 -18.79
C ASP A 90 -2.11 -20.71 -18.70
N VAL A 91 -1.92 -19.74 -17.79
CA VAL A 91 -2.83 -18.61 -17.60
C VAL A 91 -2.38 -17.43 -18.45
N LYS A 92 -3.28 -16.92 -19.30
CA LYS A 92 -3.04 -15.77 -20.16
C LYS A 92 -3.40 -14.47 -19.45
N PHE A 93 -2.75 -13.35 -19.82
CA PHE A 93 -3.06 -12.04 -19.26
C PHE A 93 -4.51 -11.61 -19.54
N SER A 94 -5.05 -11.89 -20.73
CA SER A 94 -6.44 -11.62 -21.11
C SER A 94 -7.48 -12.29 -20.20
N GLN A 95 -7.12 -13.36 -19.51
CA GLN A 95 -8.00 -14.15 -18.63
C GLN A 95 -8.02 -13.67 -17.18
N LEU A 96 -7.06 -12.83 -16.77
CA LEU A 96 -6.92 -12.41 -15.38
C LEU A 96 -8.04 -11.46 -14.91
N GLY A 97 -8.69 -10.74 -15.84
CA GLY A 97 -9.68 -9.72 -15.47
C GLY A 97 -9.09 -8.56 -14.65
N MET A 98 -7.79 -8.36 -14.75
CA MET A 98 -7.06 -7.36 -13.98
C MET A 98 -7.36 -5.97 -14.53
N ASP A 99 -7.88 -5.07 -13.69
CA ASP A 99 -8.17 -3.68 -14.02
C ASP A 99 -7.07 -2.72 -13.58
N ARG A 100 -6.27 -3.14 -12.60
CA ARG A 100 -5.23 -2.34 -11.95
C ARG A 100 -4.11 -3.22 -11.42
N LEU A 101 -2.87 -2.73 -11.54
CA LEU A 101 -1.70 -3.38 -10.95
C LEU A 101 -0.93 -2.38 -10.08
N ARG A 102 -0.84 -2.66 -8.80
CA ARG A 102 -0.13 -1.82 -7.83
C ARG A 102 1.34 -2.18 -7.76
N LEU A 103 2.18 -1.16 -7.89
CA LEU A 103 3.64 -1.22 -7.81
C LEU A 103 4.10 -0.44 -6.57
N PHE A 104 4.93 -1.06 -5.76
CA PHE A 104 5.65 -0.38 -4.68
C PHE A 104 7.08 -0.11 -5.15
N LEU A 105 7.51 1.15 -5.10
CA LEU A 105 8.86 1.56 -5.44
C LEU A 105 9.76 1.43 -4.20
N ARG A 106 10.78 0.59 -4.30
CA ARG A 106 11.74 0.32 -3.23
C ARG A 106 13.16 0.56 -3.68
N GLY A 107 14.10 0.61 -2.73
CA GLY A 107 15.52 0.87 -2.99
C GLY A 107 16.06 1.97 -2.12
N GLY A 108 17.20 2.53 -2.49
CA GLY A 108 17.73 3.73 -1.83
C GLY A 108 16.75 4.89 -1.93
N GLN A 109 16.51 5.61 -0.83
CA GLN A 109 15.46 6.64 -0.75
C GLN A 109 15.55 7.66 -1.89
N ALA A 110 16.75 8.14 -2.23
CA ALA A 110 16.92 9.12 -3.29
C ALA A 110 16.53 8.56 -4.67
N ALA A 111 16.96 7.34 -5.00
CA ALA A 111 16.65 6.72 -6.28
C ALA A 111 15.16 6.38 -6.41
N ALA A 112 14.53 5.90 -5.34
CA ALA A 112 13.10 5.61 -5.32
C ALA A 112 12.25 6.88 -5.51
N LEU A 113 12.61 8.00 -4.86
CA LEU A 113 11.94 9.30 -5.02
C LEU A 113 12.12 9.86 -6.44
N GLN A 114 13.32 9.80 -7.00
CA GLN A 114 13.57 10.24 -8.37
C GLN A 114 12.80 9.40 -9.40
N LEU A 115 12.74 8.08 -9.18
CA LEU A 115 11.94 7.20 -10.03
C LEU A 115 10.44 7.49 -9.89
N TYR A 116 9.96 7.72 -8.67
CA TYR A 116 8.59 8.10 -8.43
C TYR A 116 8.21 9.40 -9.16
N GLU A 117 9.01 10.46 -9.01
CA GLU A 117 8.81 11.73 -9.71
C GLU A 117 8.80 11.54 -11.22
N LEU A 118 9.75 10.76 -11.76
CA LEU A 118 9.84 10.48 -13.18
C LEU A 118 8.57 9.79 -13.70
N LEU A 119 8.05 8.80 -12.98
CA LEU A 119 6.87 8.04 -13.40
C LEU A 119 5.56 8.83 -13.19
N ALA A 120 5.43 9.56 -12.10
CA ALA A 120 4.21 10.30 -11.78
C ALA A 120 4.06 11.57 -12.62
N ALA A 121 5.15 12.33 -12.84
CA ALA A 121 5.08 13.64 -13.46
C ALA A 121 5.51 13.66 -14.94
N HIS A 122 6.28 12.67 -15.41
CA HIS A 122 6.93 12.70 -16.72
C HIS A 122 6.52 11.57 -17.66
N THR A 123 5.47 10.82 -17.33
CA THR A 123 4.88 9.83 -18.23
C THR A 123 4.00 10.50 -19.26
N LEU A 124 4.32 10.31 -20.54
CA LEU A 124 3.52 10.76 -21.70
C LEU A 124 2.35 9.82 -21.98
N GLY A 125 2.53 8.54 -21.69
CA GLY A 125 1.53 7.49 -21.86
C GLY A 125 2.16 6.12 -21.73
N VAL A 126 1.32 5.10 -21.81
CA VAL A 126 1.70 3.71 -21.62
C VAL A 126 1.28 2.87 -22.82
N ALA A 127 2.13 1.96 -23.26
CA ALA A 127 1.76 0.94 -24.23
C ALA A 127 1.83 -0.45 -23.59
N LEU A 128 0.80 -1.24 -23.82
CA LEU A 128 0.73 -2.67 -23.50
C LEU A 128 1.01 -3.45 -24.78
N ALA A 129 1.97 -4.34 -24.74
CA ALA A 129 2.43 -5.07 -25.90
C ALA A 129 2.87 -6.50 -25.54
N ASP A 130 2.98 -7.36 -26.54
CA ASP A 130 3.57 -8.69 -26.38
C ASP A 130 5.10 -8.66 -26.49
N THR A 131 5.62 -7.76 -27.32
CA THR A 131 7.06 -7.58 -27.60
C THR A 131 7.40 -6.13 -27.91
N PRO A 132 8.67 -5.73 -27.88
CA PRO A 132 9.09 -4.40 -28.32
C PRO A 132 8.81 -4.08 -29.79
N GLY A 133 8.65 -5.11 -30.62
CA GLY A 133 8.34 -4.97 -32.06
C GLY A 133 6.84 -5.08 -32.38
N ASP A 134 5.97 -5.03 -31.38
CA ASP A 134 4.52 -5.09 -31.58
C ASP A 134 4.04 -3.93 -32.46
N LEU A 135 3.30 -4.27 -33.53
CA LEU A 135 2.77 -3.30 -34.47
C LEU A 135 1.40 -2.73 -34.09
N ALA A 136 0.74 -3.33 -33.12
CA ALA A 136 -0.59 -2.96 -32.66
C ALA A 136 -0.70 -2.90 -31.12
N PRO A 137 0.21 -2.20 -30.42
CA PRO A 137 0.17 -2.08 -28.96
C PRO A 137 -1.11 -1.39 -28.51
N VAL A 138 -1.64 -1.78 -27.37
CA VAL A 138 -2.75 -1.06 -26.74
C VAL A 138 -2.19 0.15 -26.00
N LEU A 139 -2.67 1.36 -26.35
CA LEU A 139 -2.21 2.61 -25.76
C LEU A 139 -3.13 3.05 -24.64
N LEU A 140 -2.54 3.44 -23.55
CA LEU A 140 -3.20 4.07 -22.40
C LEU A 140 -2.66 5.50 -22.20
N PRO A 141 -3.51 6.43 -21.74
CA PRO A 141 -3.08 7.80 -21.46
C PRO A 141 -2.11 7.85 -20.26
N ALA A 142 -1.44 8.99 -20.08
CA ALA A 142 -0.58 9.23 -18.91
C ALA A 142 -1.32 9.03 -17.58
N SER A 143 -2.61 9.34 -17.52
CA SER A 143 -3.47 9.14 -16.36
C SER A 143 -3.68 7.67 -15.96
N ALA A 144 -3.18 6.71 -16.75
CA ALA A 144 -3.13 5.31 -16.36
C ALA A 144 -2.11 5.06 -15.23
N VAL A 145 -1.09 5.92 -15.09
CA VAL A 145 -0.19 5.91 -13.95
C VAL A 145 -0.80 6.79 -12.85
N GLN A 146 -1.22 6.18 -11.75
CA GLN A 146 -1.94 6.85 -10.68
C GLN A 146 -1.13 6.81 -9.39
N GLU A 147 -1.06 7.95 -8.71
CA GLU A 147 -0.45 8.07 -7.40
C GLU A 147 -1.34 7.42 -6.34
N VAL A 148 -0.72 6.78 -5.34
CA VAL A 148 -1.41 6.06 -4.26
C VAL A 148 -0.94 6.57 -2.91
N GLY A 149 -1.83 6.52 -1.91
CA GLY A 149 -1.52 6.92 -0.53
C GLY A 149 -2.12 8.28 -0.14
N PHE A 150 -2.75 9.00 -1.06
CA PHE A 150 -3.28 10.34 -0.82
C PHE A 150 -4.76 10.33 -0.44
N ALA A 151 -5.55 9.38 -0.90
CA ALA A 151 -6.97 9.31 -0.63
C ALA A 151 -7.29 9.13 0.86
N PRO A 152 -8.44 9.64 1.36
CA PRO A 152 -8.85 9.47 2.76
C PRO A 152 -8.91 8.01 3.21
N GLU A 153 -9.32 7.10 2.33
CA GLU A 153 -9.45 5.66 2.57
C GLU A 153 -8.08 4.97 2.71
N GLU A 154 -7.02 5.65 2.26
CA GLU A 154 -5.64 5.16 2.33
C GLU A 154 -4.89 5.69 3.56
N ALA A 155 -5.60 6.30 4.53
CA ALA A 155 -5.01 6.79 5.76
C ALA A 155 -4.35 5.67 6.57
N LEU A 156 -3.14 5.93 7.12
CA LEU A 156 -2.46 4.99 8.02
C LEU A 156 -3.20 4.82 9.34
N LEU A 157 -3.75 5.91 9.85
CA LEU A 157 -4.43 5.98 11.14
C LEU A 157 -5.85 6.51 10.96
N PRO A 158 -6.78 6.15 11.86
CA PRO A 158 -8.09 6.77 11.90
C PRO A 158 -7.98 8.29 11.99
N TRP A 159 -8.64 8.99 11.09
CA TRP A 159 -8.60 10.44 11.00
C TRP A 159 -10.00 11.03 11.15
N PRO A 160 -10.21 12.04 12.03
CA PRO A 160 -11.53 12.63 12.17
C PRO A 160 -11.88 13.46 10.93
N ALA A 161 -13.05 13.22 10.37
CA ALA A 161 -13.53 13.86 9.14
C ALA A 161 -13.58 15.42 9.22
N ARG A 162 -13.64 15.97 10.43
CA ARG A 162 -13.61 17.43 10.68
C ARG A 162 -12.22 18.06 10.65
N SER A 163 -11.16 17.26 10.62
CA SER A 163 -9.79 17.77 10.53
C SER A 163 -9.40 18.03 9.08
N PHE A 164 -8.59 19.08 8.86
CA PHE A 164 -8.06 19.39 7.54
C PHE A 164 -7.13 18.27 7.04
N GLU A 165 -7.42 17.74 5.86
CA GLU A 165 -6.71 16.58 5.29
C GLU A 165 -5.21 16.80 5.11
N GLY A 166 -4.79 18.02 4.81
CA GLY A 166 -3.38 18.37 4.68
C GLY A 166 -2.54 18.07 5.91
N PHE A 167 -3.13 18.19 7.12
CA PHE A 167 -2.42 17.81 8.35
C PHE A 167 -2.18 16.29 8.43
N ARG A 168 -3.12 15.48 7.96
CA ARG A 168 -2.94 14.03 7.85
C ARG A 168 -1.78 13.70 6.93
N LEU A 169 -1.83 14.23 5.71
CA LEU A 169 -0.81 13.97 4.69
C LEU A 169 0.59 14.36 5.16
N LEU A 170 0.75 15.56 5.75
CA LEU A 170 2.02 16.01 6.29
C LEU A 170 2.50 15.12 7.44
N SER A 171 1.60 14.78 8.39
CA SER A 171 1.95 13.94 9.53
C SER A 171 2.40 12.56 9.09
N GLU A 172 1.70 11.95 8.13
CA GLU A 172 2.04 10.64 7.58
C GLU A 172 3.32 10.68 6.75
N TYR A 173 3.54 11.74 5.97
CA TYR A 173 4.76 11.90 5.18
C TYR A 173 6.01 11.98 6.05
N PHE A 174 5.97 12.76 7.14
CA PHE A 174 7.11 12.86 8.06
C PHE A 174 7.27 11.63 8.94
N ALA A 175 6.19 10.93 9.27
CA ALA A 175 6.24 9.72 10.09
C ALA A 175 6.62 8.47 9.28
N PHE A 176 6.09 8.33 8.07
CA PHE A 176 6.27 7.13 7.24
C PHE A 176 6.17 7.45 5.73
N PRO A 177 7.20 8.08 5.13
CA PRO A 177 7.19 8.50 3.73
C PRO A 177 7.02 7.35 2.74
N GLN A 178 7.39 6.12 3.10
CA GLN A 178 7.27 4.93 2.26
C GLN A 178 5.81 4.65 1.84
N LYS A 179 4.84 5.13 2.61
CA LYS A 179 3.42 5.04 2.25
C LYS A 179 3.11 5.66 0.88
N PHE A 180 3.84 6.69 0.49
CA PHE A 180 3.62 7.44 -0.75
C PHE A 180 4.43 6.91 -1.93
N MET A 181 5.17 5.80 -1.76
CA MET A 181 6.00 5.20 -2.80
C MET A 181 5.23 4.14 -3.61
N PHE A 182 3.92 4.28 -3.73
CA PHE A 182 3.08 3.39 -4.52
C PHE A 182 2.56 4.10 -5.77
N LEU A 183 2.53 3.36 -6.87
CA LEU A 183 1.88 3.74 -8.11
C LEU A 183 0.96 2.62 -8.57
N ASP A 184 -0.22 2.97 -9.05
CA ASP A 184 -1.12 2.05 -9.71
C ASP A 184 -1.01 2.22 -11.22
N LEU A 185 -0.81 1.14 -11.94
CA LEU A 185 -1.06 1.06 -13.37
C LEU A 185 -2.52 0.67 -13.56
N ALA A 186 -3.36 1.62 -13.92
CA ALA A 186 -4.80 1.48 -14.07
C ALA A 186 -5.24 1.37 -15.54
N GLY A 187 -6.50 1.00 -15.76
CA GLY A 187 -7.05 0.87 -17.10
C GLY A 187 -6.67 -0.42 -17.80
N LEU A 188 -6.28 -1.46 -17.04
CA LEU A 188 -5.92 -2.79 -17.55
C LEU A 188 -7.13 -3.70 -17.78
N GLY A 189 -8.36 -3.18 -17.93
CA GLY A 189 -9.56 -3.98 -18.07
C GLY A 189 -9.59 -4.87 -19.31
N ALA A 190 -10.62 -5.68 -19.45
CA ALA A 190 -10.77 -6.69 -20.52
C ALA A 190 -10.66 -6.15 -21.96
N LYS A 191 -10.84 -4.84 -22.17
CA LYS A 191 -10.68 -4.21 -23.49
C LYS A 191 -9.24 -3.81 -23.82
N THR A 192 -8.38 -3.71 -22.82
CA THR A 192 -7.00 -3.24 -22.93
C THR A 192 -5.98 -4.34 -22.67
N LEU A 193 -6.32 -5.27 -21.77
CA LEU A 193 -5.49 -6.42 -21.46
C LEU A 193 -5.88 -7.60 -22.39
N VAL A 194 -5.41 -7.54 -23.61
CA VAL A 194 -5.78 -8.46 -24.68
C VAL A 194 -4.72 -9.52 -25.00
N GLN A 195 -3.62 -9.56 -24.24
CA GLN A 195 -2.49 -10.46 -24.47
C GLN A 195 -2.90 -11.92 -24.24
N GLU A 196 -2.85 -12.69 -25.32
CA GLU A 196 -3.16 -14.12 -25.37
C GLU A 196 -1.97 -15.02 -24.97
N SER A 197 -0.97 -14.43 -24.32
CA SER A 197 0.21 -15.12 -23.80
C SER A 197 0.29 -14.97 -22.27
N ASN A 198 1.20 -15.70 -21.66
CA ASN A 198 1.55 -15.56 -20.25
C ASN A 198 2.54 -14.40 -19.98
N ARG A 199 2.80 -13.57 -20.98
CA ARG A 199 3.75 -12.45 -20.93
C ARG A 199 3.05 -11.16 -21.34
N LEU A 200 3.34 -10.09 -20.59
CA LEU A 200 2.91 -8.73 -20.87
C LEU A 200 4.13 -7.80 -20.75
N GLU A 201 4.36 -7.01 -21.76
CA GLU A 201 5.33 -5.94 -21.72
C GLU A 201 4.63 -4.60 -21.63
N VAL A 202 5.02 -3.82 -20.64
CA VAL A 202 4.49 -2.49 -20.40
C VAL A 202 5.60 -1.48 -20.68
N PHE A 203 5.32 -0.52 -21.56
CA PHE A 203 6.23 0.55 -21.94
C PHE A 203 5.67 1.88 -21.48
N LEU A 204 6.35 2.54 -20.53
CA LEU A 204 6.03 3.90 -20.11
C LEU A 204 6.94 4.85 -20.88
N TYR A 205 6.33 5.68 -21.75
CA TYR A 205 7.05 6.69 -22.53
C TYR A 205 7.22 7.94 -21.69
N LEU A 206 8.46 8.44 -21.61
CA LEU A 206 8.86 9.50 -20.68
C LEU A 206 9.45 10.70 -21.44
N ASP A 207 9.11 11.91 -21.02
CA ASP A 207 9.67 13.15 -21.59
C ASP A 207 10.97 13.58 -20.93
N ARG A 208 11.42 12.84 -19.90
CA ARG A 208 12.69 13.02 -19.19
C ARG A 208 13.40 11.70 -18.95
N THR A 209 14.69 11.81 -18.66
CA THR A 209 15.51 10.70 -18.19
C THR A 209 16.62 11.20 -17.28
N SER A 210 17.28 10.27 -16.61
CA SER A 210 18.46 10.49 -15.79
C SER A 210 19.45 9.35 -16.03
N ALA A 211 20.69 9.67 -16.35
CA ALA A 211 21.74 8.67 -16.55
C ALA A 211 22.00 7.81 -15.31
N GLU A 212 21.68 8.31 -14.12
CA GLU A 212 21.76 7.56 -12.88
C GLU A 212 20.65 6.50 -12.83
N LEU A 213 19.41 6.90 -13.12
CA LEU A 213 18.27 5.97 -13.17
C LEU A 213 18.41 4.96 -14.30
N GLU A 214 18.89 5.35 -15.48
CA GLU A 214 19.11 4.41 -16.59
C GLU A 214 20.07 3.27 -16.22
N ARG A 215 21.07 3.56 -15.37
CA ARG A 215 22.04 2.57 -14.88
C ARG A 215 21.53 1.77 -13.69
N GLY A 216 20.65 2.37 -12.88
CA GLY A 216 20.24 1.82 -11.59
C GLY A 216 18.90 1.12 -11.60
N VAL A 217 18.00 1.41 -12.56
CA VAL A 217 16.66 0.84 -12.58
C VAL A 217 16.69 -0.63 -13.01
N ASP A 218 16.25 -1.49 -12.12
CA ASP A 218 16.04 -2.92 -12.33
C ASP A 218 14.73 -3.41 -11.68
N ALA A 219 14.42 -4.70 -11.84
CA ALA A 219 13.21 -5.30 -11.28
C ALA A 219 13.15 -5.22 -9.75
N ASN A 220 14.29 -5.13 -9.06
CA ASN A 220 14.34 -5.07 -7.60
C ASN A 220 13.83 -3.73 -7.06
N MET A 221 13.78 -2.69 -7.88
CA MET A 221 13.20 -1.40 -7.49
C MET A 221 11.67 -1.42 -7.45
N PHE A 222 11.03 -2.47 -7.93
CA PHE A 222 9.58 -2.63 -7.94
C PHE A 222 9.17 -3.86 -7.15
N ALA A 223 8.13 -3.73 -6.35
CA ALA A 223 7.55 -4.86 -5.66
C ALA A 223 6.04 -4.92 -5.89
N LEU A 224 5.55 -6.12 -6.13
CA LEU A 224 4.13 -6.45 -6.21
C LEU A 224 3.64 -7.00 -4.87
N GLY A 225 2.34 -6.93 -4.63
CA GLY A 225 1.74 -7.50 -3.44
C GLY A 225 2.06 -6.75 -2.14
N CYS A 226 2.43 -5.47 -2.24
CA CYS A 226 2.77 -4.64 -1.08
C CYS A 226 1.60 -3.80 -0.61
N THR A 227 1.49 -3.63 0.72
CA THR A 227 0.54 -2.70 1.35
C THR A 227 1.15 -2.17 2.66
N PRO A 228 0.84 -0.91 3.05
CA PRO A 228 1.25 -0.40 4.35
C PRO A 228 0.54 -1.15 5.48
N MET A 229 1.24 -1.34 6.58
CA MET A 229 0.71 -1.90 7.83
C MET A 229 1.09 -1.04 9.02
N VAL A 230 0.27 -1.07 10.05
CA VAL A 230 0.44 -0.30 11.29
C VAL A 230 0.32 -1.20 12.51
N ASN A 231 1.15 -0.95 13.51
CA ASN A 231 1.08 -1.63 14.81
C ASN A 231 -0.06 -1.06 15.66
N LEU A 232 -1.29 -1.29 15.20
CA LEU A 232 -2.53 -0.98 15.90
C LEU A 232 -3.47 -2.16 15.78
N PHE A 233 -3.95 -2.65 16.90
CA PHE A 233 -4.88 -3.76 16.95
C PHE A 233 -5.95 -3.53 18.01
N ALA A 234 -7.13 -4.11 17.82
CA ALA A 234 -8.19 -4.05 18.80
C ALA A 234 -7.88 -5.02 19.95
N GLN A 235 -7.98 -4.52 21.19
CA GLN A 235 -7.75 -5.31 22.39
C GLN A 235 -8.85 -5.00 23.41
N ARG A 236 -9.44 -6.06 23.98
CA ARG A 236 -10.29 -5.89 25.15
C ARG A 236 -9.38 -5.67 26.36
N CYS A 237 -9.60 -4.54 27.03
CA CYS A 237 -8.82 -4.19 28.23
C CYS A 237 -9.34 -4.92 29.46
N GLU A 238 -8.48 -4.97 30.50
CA GLU A 238 -8.87 -5.47 31.82
C GLU A 238 -10.02 -4.64 32.41
N PRO A 239 -10.97 -5.28 33.10
CA PRO A 239 -12.02 -4.56 33.80
C PRO A 239 -11.45 -3.65 34.89
N VAL A 240 -11.97 -2.45 34.98
CA VAL A 240 -11.61 -1.48 36.04
C VAL A 240 -12.72 -1.48 37.09
N ALA A 241 -12.38 -1.82 38.34
CA ALA A 241 -13.32 -1.70 39.42
C ALA A 241 -13.37 -0.24 39.90
N LEU A 242 -14.55 0.39 39.87
CA LEU A 242 -14.76 1.72 40.37
C LEU A 242 -14.95 1.69 41.89
N ASP A 243 -14.00 2.22 42.63
CA ASP A 243 -14.05 2.35 44.09
C ASP A 243 -14.46 3.75 44.56
N HIS A 244 -14.63 4.68 43.61
CA HIS A 244 -14.98 6.11 43.85
C HIS A 244 -13.99 6.83 44.78
N THR A 245 -12.79 6.29 44.97
CA THR A 245 -11.74 6.94 45.80
C THR A 245 -10.76 7.75 44.96
N THR A 246 -10.72 7.47 43.64
CA THR A 246 -9.85 8.13 42.66
C THR A 246 -10.67 8.73 41.54
N THR A 247 -10.20 9.85 40.98
CA THR A 247 -10.83 10.53 39.84
C THR A 247 -10.33 9.96 38.50
N GLU A 248 -9.19 9.25 38.50
CA GLU A 248 -8.57 8.74 37.28
C GLU A 248 -8.27 7.26 37.43
N TYR A 249 -8.59 6.49 36.41
CA TYR A 249 -8.33 5.05 36.36
C TYR A 249 -7.49 4.73 35.12
N ARG A 250 -6.40 3.98 35.35
CA ARG A 250 -5.52 3.55 34.26
C ARG A 250 -6.17 2.43 33.45
N VAL A 251 -6.26 2.61 32.12
CA VAL A 251 -6.67 1.55 31.21
C VAL A 251 -5.49 0.61 30.98
N LEU A 252 -5.66 -0.68 31.27
CA LEU A 252 -4.68 -1.73 31.06
C LEU A 252 -5.15 -2.67 29.94
N PRO A 253 -4.48 -2.68 28.78
CA PRO A 253 -4.84 -3.59 27.68
C PRO A 253 -4.66 -5.06 28.04
N ASP A 254 -3.56 -5.39 28.75
CA ASP A 254 -3.22 -6.74 29.21
C ASP A 254 -2.28 -6.59 30.42
N ALA A 255 -2.72 -7.06 31.58
CA ALA A 255 -1.93 -6.98 32.82
C ALA A 255 -0.60 -7.74 32.73
N ARG A 256 -0.53 -8.81 31.93
CA ARG A 256 0.70 -9.62 31.75
C ARG A 256 1.69 -8.94 30.80
N ARG A 257 1.23 -8.02 29.97
CA ARG A 257 2.00 -7.33 28.93
C ARG A 257 2.00 -5.80 29.10
N ALA A 258 1.73 -5.30 30.28
CA ALA A 258 1.58 -3.86 30.56
C ALA A 258 2.80 -3.00 30.21
N SER A 259 4.01 -3.59 30.17
CA SER A 259 5.25 -2.89 29.83
C SER A 259 5.55 -2.83 28.32
N VAL A 260 4.81 -3.59 27.49
CA VAL A 260 5.04 -3.70 26.03
C VAL A 260 3.84 -3.32 25.20
N THR A 261 2.76 -2.86 25.86
CA THR A 261 1.55 -2.36 25.19
C THR A 261 1.23 -0.95 25.66
N GLU A 262 0.84 -0.12 24.73
CA GLU A 262 0.40 1.27 24.96
C GLU A 262 -1.00 1.46 24.41
N VAL A 263 -1.84 2.23 25.13
CA VAL A 263 -3.19 2.55 24.68
C VAL A 263 -3.12 3.75 23.74
N TRP A 264 -3.45 3.54 22.48
CA TRP A 264 -3.50 4.60 21.48
C TRP A 264 -4.85 5.33 21.49
N SER A 265 -5.95 4.58 21.66
CA SER A 265 -7.31 5.15 21.79
C SER A 265 -8.23 4.13 22.44
N VAL A 266 -9.33 4.63 23.04
CA VAL A 266 -10.40 3.80 23.58
C VAL A 266 -11.58 3.87 22.60
N SER A 267 -11.93 2.75 21.97
CA SER A 267 -13.02 2.69 20.98
C SER A 267 -14.40 2.63 21.63
N SER A 268 -14.50 1.97 22.78
CA SER A 268 -15.76 1.89 23.54
C SER A 268 -15.48 1.63 25.02
N LEU A 269 -16.31 2.18 25.86
CA LEU A 269 -16.34 1.96 27.29
C LEU A 269 -17.74 1.55 27.69
N ARG A 270 -17.87 0.53 28.56
CA ARG A 270 -19.16 0.06 29.06
C ARG A 270 -19.11 -0.01 30.59
N GLU A 271 -20.10 0.61 31.22
CA GLU A 271 -20.38 0.37 32.63
C GLU A 271 -21.05 -1.01 32.80
N VAL A 272 -20.57 -1.81 33.72
CA VAL A 272 -21.18 -3.07 34.11
C VAL A 272 -21.54 -3.01 35.58
N ARG A 273 -22.82 -3.08 35.89
CA ARG A 273 -23.33 -3.13 37.27
C ARG A 273 -23.27 -4.55 37.84
N GLN A 274 -23.39 -4.64 39.18
CA GLN A 274 -23.38 -5.96 39.88
C GLN A 274 -24.51 -6.87 39.45
N ASP A 275 -25.63 -6.33 38.97
CA ASP A 275 -26.76 -7.10 38.41
C ASP A 275 -26.54 -7.58 36.98
N GLY A 276 -25.35 -7.30 36.39
CA GLY A 276 -25.03 -7.65 35.01
C GLY A 276 -25.61 -6.72 33.94
N THR A 277 -26.35 -5.68 34.33
CA THR A 277 -26.89 -4.70 33.38
C THR A 277 -25.78 -3.74 32.92
N SER A 278 -25.86 -3.27 31.66
CA SER A 278 -24.93 -2.30 31.10
C SER A 278 -25.70 -1.10 30.57
N PRO A 279 -26.05 -0.12 31.44
CA PRO A 279 -26.93 0.97 31.08
C PRO A 279 -26.29 2.03 30.16
N VAL A 280 -24.97 2.14 30.15
CA VAL A 280 -24.26 3.20 29.42
C VAL A 280 -23.15 2.60 28.58
N SER A 281 -23.04 3.06 27.35
CA SER A 281 -21.94 2.75 26.43
C SER A 281 -21.42 4.04 25.83
N TYR A 282 -20.14 4.30 26.02
CA TYR A 282 -19.43 5.45 25.41
C TYR A 282 -18.59 4.94 24.25
N THR A 283 -18.54 5.70 23.14
CA THR A 283 -17.82 5.33 21.93
C THR A 283 -16.86 6.45 21.51
N HIS A 284 -15.71 6.07 20.93
CA HIS A 284 -14.73 6.98 20.32
C HIS A 284 -13.99 7.93 21.29
N LEU A 285 -13.56 7.42 22.44
CA LEU A 285 -12.70 8.14 23.37
C LEU A 285 -11.21 8.04 22.93
N ARG A 286 -10.50 9.16 22.90
CA ARG A 286 -9.06 9.18 22.66
C ARG A 286 -8.27 9.00 23.96
N ALA A 287 -7.04 8.51 23.89
CA ALA A 287 -6.20 8.20 25.06
C ALA A 287 -5.94 9.40 25.99
N HIS A 288 -5.98 10.64 25.47
CA HIS A 288 -5.84 11.87 26.24
C HIS A 288 -7.18 12.50 26.68
N GLU A 289 -8.30 11.92 26.27
CA GLU A 289 -9.65 12.27 26.75
C GLU A 289 -10.14 11.26 27.80
N THR A 290 -9.29 10.32 28.22
CA THR A 290 -9.62 9.28 29.20
C THR A 290 -9.48 9.72 30.65
N VAL A 291 -9.55 11.02 30.95
CA VAL A 291 -9.96 11.50 32.26
C VAL A 291 -11.47 11.38 32.29
N LEU A 292 -11.96 10.29 32.87
CA LEU A 292 -13.38 10.14 33.17
C LEU A 292 -13.67 11.02 34.40
N ASP A 293 -14.19 12.21 34.18
CA ASP A 293 -14.94 12.95 35.19
C ASP A 293 -16.24 12.18 35.44
N LEU A 294 -16.26 11.41 36.53
CA LEU A 294 -17.44 10.68 37.03
C LEU A 294 -18.14 11.52 38.09
#